data_3406b509e85904f02b0d201d48d51bcf
#
_entry.id   3406b509e85904f02b0d201d48d51bcf
#
_cell.length_a   1.000
_cell.length_b   1.000
_cell.length_c   1.000
_cell.angle_alpha   90.00
_cell.angle_beta   90.00
_cell.angle_gamma   90.00
#
_symmetry.space_group_name_H-M   'P 1'
#
loop_
_entity.id
_entity.type
_entity.pdbx_description
1 polymer ?
#
loop_
_entity_poly.entity_id
_entity_poly.type
_entity_poly.pdbx_seq_one_letter_code
_entity_poly.pdbx_strand_id
1 'polypeptide(L)'
;MPKPIVYRNILFFLLGLFLLNLCIGFYGSMKNSDSNKSTSINYIVQDKEIVKNSSRYGTVDYISQAREMIDIFKKYDFTIDSFIKDKSANLIIFSSLPKDFMDINSVSERKNLFINTLLPIAFIENLKILDDRKRILDWWSQSNGETYQREFWPSWLYNVSDKYDYEGSNIGELLMRVDIVPLSLALAQAAIESGWGTSRYLREGNALYGQYTFDKSLGLKPQDRDKGKDFYVRKFINLSDSTRSYLKNINTHNAYVKFRQERGTLRMNGDTLTGLSLSRFLDNYSERRSAYVADIKTIIETNNFMKFDKVEGLIN
;
A
#
# COMPACT_ATOMS: atom_id res chain seq x y z
N MET A 1 39.10 -37.33 -5.24
CA MET A 1 38.20 -36.34 -5.84
C MET A 1 36.86 -37.02 -6.15
N PRO A 2 35.75 -36.74 -5.47
CA PRO A 2 34.44 -37.32 -5.81
C PRO A 2 33.83 -36.56 -6.98
N LYS A 3 33.19 -37.34 -7.84
CA LYS A 3 32.68 -36.93 -9.16
C LYS A 3 31.46 -35.97 -9.09
N PRO A 4 31.31 -35.02 -10.02
CA PRO A 4 30.26 -33.98 -10.02
C PRO A 4 28.83 -34.47 -10.40
N ILE A 5 28.60 -35.76 -10.51
CA ILE A 5 27.32 -36.33 -11.01
C ILE A 5 26.22 -36.30 -9.93
N VAL A 6 26.53 -36.40 -8.66
CA VAL A 6 25.56 -36.50 -7.58
C VAL A 6 24.80 -35.17 -7.38
N TYR A 7 25.49 -34.03 -7.50
CA TYR A 7 24.85 -32.71 -7.31
C TYR A 7 23.89 -32.34 -8.44
N ARG A 8 24.13 -32.81 -9.67
CA ARG A 8 23.27 -32.54 -10.82
C ARG A 8 21.91 -33.23 -10.69
N ASN A 9 21.86 -34.42 -10.12
CA ASN A 9 20.61 -35.17 -9.94
C ASN A 9 19.78 -34.62 -8.77
N ILE A 10 20.41 -34.12 -7.72
CA ILE A 10 19.71 -33.47 -6.60
C ILE A 10 19.08 -32.15 -7.06
N LEU A 11 19.79 -31.37 -7.90
CA LEU A 11 19.27 -30.11 -8.43
C LEU A 11 18.04 -30.31 -9.33
N PHE A 12 18.06 -31.34 -10.18
CA PHE A 12 16.91 -31.69 -11.02
C PHE A 12 15.71 -32.21 -10.21
N PHE A 13 15.95 -32.93 -9.11
CA PHE A 13 14.88 -33.40 -8.23
C PHE A 13 14.20 -32.26 -7.47
N LEU A 14 14.97 -31.30 -6.97
CA LEU A 14 14.44 -30.10 -6.32
C LEU A 14 13.72 -29.18 -7.30
N LEU A 15 14.20 -29.06 -8.53
CA LEU A 15 13.53 -28.27 -9.59
C LEU A 15 12.20 -28.93 -10.01
N GLY A 16 12.15 -30.27 -10.07
CA GLY A 16 10.94 -31.04 -10.35
C GLY A 16 9.86 -30.89 -9.28
N LEU A 17 10.24 -30.87 -8.00
CA LEU A 17 9.34 -30.64 -6.87
C LEU A 17 8.81 -29.19 -6.84
N PHE A 18 9.62 -28.21 -7.24
CA PHE A 18 9.19 -26.82 -7.34
C PHE A 18 8.17 -26.61 -8.48
N LEU A 19 8.40 -27.23 -9.64
CA LEU A 19 7.47 -27.20 -10.78
C LEU A 19 6.16 -27.96 -10.49
N LEU A 20 6.21 -29.06 -9.73
CA LEU A 20 5.01 -29.82 -9.34
C LEU A 20 4.11 -28.99 -8.39
N ASN A 21 4.70 -28.25 -7.44
CA ASN A 21 3.95 -27.34 -6.57
C ASN A 21 3.34 -26.15 -7.33
N LEU A 22 4.02 -25.63 -8.35
CA LEU A 22 3.48 -24.61 -9.24
C LEU A 22 2.29 -25.13 -10.06
N CYS A 23 2.34 -26.37 -10.56
CA CYS A 23 1.25 -26.98 -11.31
C CYS A 23 0.02 -27.27 -10.44
N ILE A 24 0.20 -27.69 -9.18
CA ILE A 24 -0.90 -27.94 -8.24
C ILE A 24 -1.59 -26.62 -7.85
N GLY A 25 -0.84 -25.54 -7.65
CA GLY A 25 -1.38 -24.20 -7.43
C GLY A 25 -2.16 -23.66 -8.63
N PHE A 26 -1.72 -23.94 -9.85
CA PHE A 26 -2.39 -23.51 -11.08
C PHE A 26 -3.68 -24.30 -11.38
N TYR A 27 -3.72 -25.62 -11.06
CA TYR A 27 -4.88 -26.46 -11.29
C TYR A 27 -6.02 -26.20 -10.30
N GLY A 28 -5.71 -25.75 -9.07
CA GLY A 28 -6.71 -25.32 -8.09
C GLY A 28 -7.40 -24.01 -8.48
N SER A 29 -6.73 -23.16 -9.27
CA SER A 29 -7.26 -21.85 -9.70
C SER A 29 -8.17 -21.94 -10.94
N MET A 30 -8.11 -23.03 -11.73
CA MET A 30 -8.89 -23.16 -12.97
C MET A 30 -10.24 -23.85 -12.81
N LYS A 31 -10.59 -24.38 -11.63
CA LYS A 31 -11.81 -25.18 -11.45
C LYS A 31 -13.03 -24.44 -10.91
N ASN A 32 -12.96 -23.11 -10.75
CA ASN A 32 -14.09 -22.29 -10.31
C ASN A 32 -14.39 -21.13 -11.28
N SER A 33 -14.71 -21.46 -12.54
CA SER A 33 -15.38 -20.52 -13.41
C SER A 33 -16.66 -21.17 -13.95
N ASP A 34 -17.72 -21.06 -13.15
CA ASP A 34 -19.05 -20.92 -13.73
C ASP A 34 -20.10 -20.63 -12.63
N SER A 35 -20.94 -19.65 -12.97
CA SER A 35 -22.27 -19.37 -12.46
C SER A 35 -22.43 -18.75 -11.06
N ASN A 36 -23.12 -17.61 -11.05
CA ASN A 36 -23.63 -16.84 -9.90
C ASN A 36 -22.55 -16.21 -9.00
N LYS A 37 -21.93 -15.12 -9.49
CA LYS A 37 -21.16 -14.22 -8.65
C LYS A 37 -22.10 -13.40 -7.78
N SER A 38 -22.54 -13.95 -6.65
CA SER A 38 -23.05 -13.16 -5.56
C SER A 38 -21.88 -12.40 -4.96
N THR A 39 -22.03 -11.08 -4.74
CA THR A 39 -21.05 -10.26 -4.03
C THR A 39 -20.90 -10.83 -2.62
N SER A 40 -19.84 -11.60 -2.38
CA SER A 40 -19.56 -12.13 -1.05
C SER A 40 -18.73 -11.13 -0.26
N ILE A 41 -19.27 -10.65 0.84
CA ILE A 41 -18.52 -9.83 1.79
C ILE A 41 -17.98 -10.78 2.85
N ASN A 42 -16.68 -11.02 2.80
CA ASN A 42 -15.99 -11.82 3.79
C ASN A 42 -15.45 -10.92 4.89
N TYR A 43 -15.99 -11.05 6.11
CA TYR A 43 -15.44 -10.38 7.28
C TYR A 43 -14.24 -11.16 7.78
N ILE A 44 -13.06 -10.62 7.60
CA ILE A 44 -11.85 -11.14 8.22
C ILE A 44 -11.71 -10.48 9.59
N VAL A 45 -12.02 -11.20 10.65
CA VAL A 45 -11.62 -10.82 11.99
C VAL A 45 -10.14 -11.18 12.11
N GLN A 46 -9.24 -10.22 11.84
CA GLN A 46 -7.83 -10.45 12.11
C GLN A 46 -7.55 -10.51 13.61
N ASP A 47 -6.57 -11.35 13.96
CA ASP A 47 -6.19 -11.70 15.31
C ASP A 47 -6.07 -10.50 16.26
N LYS A 48 -6.51 -10.74 17.49
CA LYS A 48 -6.74 -9.79 18.58
C LYS A 48 -5.52 -8.98 19.06
N GLU A 49 -4.32 -9.21 18.54
CA GLU A 49 -3.10 -8.55 19.02
C GLU A 49 -2.70 -7.31 18.25
N ILE A 50 -3.02 -7.21 16.97
CA ILE A 50 -2.56 -6.09 16.12
C ILE A 50 -3.40 -4.83 16.33
N VAL A 51 -4.61 -4.97 16.82
CA VAL A 51 -5.53 -3.84 16.97
C VAL A 51 -6.34 -3.94 18.25
N LYS A 52 -5.77 -3.61 19.38
CA LYS A 52 -6.54 -3.45 20.64
C LYS A 52 -7.67 -2.41 20.54
N ASN A 53 -7.74 -1.65 19.44
CA ASN A 53 -8.80 -0.72 19.05
C ASN A 53 -9.25 -0.91 17.61
N SER A 54 -9.24 -2.13 17.05
CA SER A 54 -9.45 -2.36 15.63
C SER A 54 -10.87 -2.18 15.20
N SER A 55 -11.01 -1.25 14.33
CA SER A 55 -12.10 -1.21 13.37
C SER A 55 -12.25 -2.57 12.70
N ARG A 56 -13.42 -3.18 12.79
CA ARG A 56 -13.73 -4.35 11.97
C ARG A 56 -13.74 -3.92 10.53
N TYR A 57 -13.06 -4.63 9.64
CA TYR A 57 -13.16 -4.36 8.22
C TYR A 57 -13.67 -5.58 7.46
N GLY A 58 -14.50 -5.31 6.45
CA GLY A 58 -14.94 -6.30 5.49
C GLY A 58 -14.21 -6.13 4.17
N THR A 59 -13.88 -7.23 3.48
CA THR A 59 -13.32 -7.21 2.13
C THR A 59 -14.38 -7.56 1.10
N VAL A 60 -14.36 -6.84 -0.03
CA VAL A 60 -15.21 -7.09 -1.19
C VAL A 60 -14.29 -7.42 -2.36
N ASP A 61 -14.21 -8.71 -2.70
CA ASP A 61 -13.25 -9.20 -3.69
C ASP A 61 -13.66 -8.87 -5.12
N TYR A 62 -14.95 -8.81 -5.38
CA TYR A 62 -15.47 -8.48 -6.70
C TYR A 62 -16.68 -7.58 -6.61
N ILE A 63 -16.69 -6.57 -7.46
CA ILE A 63 -17.83 -5.67 -7.66
C ILE A 63 -17.99 -5.38 -9.16
N SER A 64 -19.21 -5.47 -9.65
CA SER A 64 -19.48 -5.32 -11.08
C SER A 64 -19.81 -3.88 -11.47
N GLN A 65 -20.47 -3.14 -10.57
CA GLN A 65 -21.00 -1.81 -10.83
C GLN A 65 -20.71 -0.83 -9.70
N ALA A 66 -20.49 0.43 -10.06
CA ALA A 66 -20.27 1.52 -9.11
C ALA A 66 -21.46 1.72 -8.15
N ARG A 67 -22.69 1.45 -8.63
CA ARG A 67 -23.87 1.52 -7.79
C ARG A 67 -23.85 0.52 -6.64
N GLU A 68 -23.34 -0.69 -6.88
CA GLU A 68 -23.20 -1.71 -5.82
C GLU A 68 -22.23 -1.23 -4.72
N MET A 69 -21.13 -0.53 -5.08
CA MET A 69 -20.24 0.08 -4.09
C MET A 69 -20.98 1.08 -3.20
N ILE A 70 -21.78 1.95 -3.82
CA ILE A 70 -22.56 2.96 -3.11
C ILE A 70 -23.54 2.30 -2.14
N ASP A 71 -24.23 1.25 -2.59
CA ASP A 71 -25.20 0.52 -1.78
C ASP A 71 -24.54 -0.22 -0.61
N ILE A 72 -23.31 -0.76 -0.82
CA ILE A 72 -22.51 -1.36 0.25
C ILE A 72 -22.11 -0.30 1.28
N PHE A 73 -21.60 0.86 0.87
CA PHE A 73 -21.27 1.93 1.82
C PHE A 73 -22.47 2.38 2.63
N LYS A 74 -23.65 2.53 1.99
CA LYS A 74 -24.91 2.84 2.68
C LYS A 74 -25.34 1.75 3.65
N LYS A 75 -25.28 0.49 3.24
CA LYS A 75 -25.66 -0.67 4.07
C LYS A 75 -24.87 -0.75 5.38
N TYR A 76 -23.59 -0.38 5.33
CA TYR A 76 -22.70 -0.44 6.49
C TYR A 76 -22.48 0.92 7.17
N ASP A 77 -23.28 1.92 6.78
CA ASP A 77 -23.23 3.31 7.30
C ASP A 77 -21.82 3.90 7.31
N PHE A 78 -21.02 3.55 6.28
CA PHE A 78 -19.67 4.07 6.13
C PHE A 78 -19.69 5.41 5.41
N THR A 79 -19.21 6.45 6.10
CA THR A 79 -18.93 7.78 5.53
C THR A 79 -17.55 8.24 5.99
N ILE A 80 -16.96 9.17 5.23
CA ILE A 80 -15.70 9.82 5.64
C ILE A 80 -15.86 10.48 7.02
N ASP A 81 -17.00 11.12 7.28
CA ASP A 81 -17.24 11.83 8.54
C ASP A 81 -17.43 10.85 9.71
N SER A 82 -18.10 9.70 9.50
CA SER A 82 -18.18 8.64 10.51
C SER A 82 -16.80 8.07 10.83
N PHE A 83 -15.95 7.85 9.81
CA PHE A 83 -14.58 7.39 9.99
C PHE A 83 -13.70 8.37 10.77
N ILE A 84 -13.80 9.68 10.49
CA ILE A 84 -13.02 10.70 11.19
C ILE A 84 -13.47 10.82 12.65
N LYS A 85 -14.79 10.75 12.91
CA LYS A 85 -15.40 10.91 14.22
C LYS A 85 -15.24 9.67 15.09
N ASP A 86 -15.44 8.51 14.50
CA ASP A 86 -15.39 7.22 15.17
C ASP A 86 -14.54 6.23 14.39
N LYS A 87 -13.32 5.99 14.88
CA LYS A 87 -12.37 5.04 14.28
C LYS A 87 -12.83 3.58 14.37
N SER A 88 -13.89 3.28 15.15
CA SER A 88 -14.53 1.98 15.20
C SER A 88 -15.49 1.73 14.02
N ALA A 89 -15.62 2.71 13.09
CA ALA A 89 -16.44 2.56 11.90
C ALA A 89 -16.09 1.27 11.13
N ASN A 90 -17.11 0.61 10.60
CA ASN A 90 -16.94 -0.59 9.80
C ASN A 90 -16.22 -0.23 8.49
N LEU A 91 -14.91 -0.49 8.42
CA LEU A 91 -14.14 -0.22 7.22
C LEU A 91 -14.45 -1.25 6.13
N ILE A 92 -14.58 -0.80 4.90
CA ILE A 92 -14.87 -1.65 3.75
C ILE A 92 -13.72 -1.54 2.76
N ILE A 93 -13.10 -2.68 2.46
CA ILE A 93 -11.96 -2.78 1.54
C ILE A 93 -12.42 -3.42 0.25
N PHE A 94 -12.38 -2.65 -0.83
CA PHE A 94 -12.62 -3.17 -2.18
C PHE A 94 -11.31 -3.62 -2.81
N SER A 95 -11.31 -4.82 -3.40
CA SER A 95 -10.13 -5.35 -4.08
C SER A 95 -9.82 -4.61 -5.38
N SER A 96 -10.83 -4.05 -6.04
CA SER A 96 -10.70 -3.27 -7.29
C SER A 96 -11.84 -2.27 -7.43
N LEU A 97 -11.68 -1.28 -8.32
CA LEU A 97 -12.79 -0.45 -8.77
C LEU A 97 -13.61 -1.20 -9.83
N PRO A 98 -14.94 -1.00 -9.89
CA PRO A 98 -15.80 -1.57 -10.93
C PRO A 98 -15.49 -0.94 -12.31
N LYS A 99 -15.83 -1.67 -13.38
CA LYS A 99 -15.49 -1.25 -14.75
C LYS A 99 -16.18 0.06 -15.17
N ASP A 100 -17.40 0.29 -14.67
CA ASP A 100 -18.22 1.47 -14.94
C ASP A 100 -17.91 2.67 -14.01
N PHE A 101 -16.83 2.57 -13.21
CA PHE A 101 -16.46 3.65 -12.28
C PHE A 101 -16.25 4.99 -12.97
N MET A 102 -15.66 4.97 -14.17
CA MET A 102 -15.45 6.19 -14.97
C MET A 102 -16.75 6.77 -15.55
N ASP A 103 -17.81 5.98 -15.66
CA ASP A 103 -19.09 6.37 -16.24
C ASP A 103 -19.98 7.12 -15.23
N ILE A 104 -19.52 7.30 -14.00
CA ILE A 104 -20.19 8.15 -12.99
C ILE A 104 -20.14 9.59 -13.49
N ASN A 105 -21.32 10.12 -13.88
CA ASN A 105 -21.46 11.45 -14.48
C ASN A 105 -21.04 12.58 -13.53
N SER A 106 -21.38 12.48 -12.25
CA SER A 106 -21.03 13.49 -11.25
C SER A 106 -19.56 13.37 -10.84
N VAL A 107 -18.76 14.37 -11.17
CA VAL A 107 -17.34 14.45 -10.75
C VAL A 107 -17.21 14.42 -9.22
N SER A 108 -18.13 15.10 -8.51
CA SER A 108 -18.15 15.11 -7.04
C SER A 108 -18.45 13.72 -6.47
N GLU A 109 -19.45 13.02 -7.01
CA GLU A 109 -19.81 11.68 -6.60
C GLU A 109 -18.66 10.69 -6.85
N ARG A 110 -18.04 10.74 -8.03
CA ARG A 110 -16.89 9.91 -8.37
C ARG A 110 -15.71 10.16 -7.45
N LYS A 111 -15.37 11.43 -7.14
CA LYS A 111 -14.32 11.77 -6.18
C LYS A 111 -14.63 11.25 -4.78
N ASN A 112 -15.85 11.42 -4.30
CA ASN A 112 -16.27 10.92 -2.99
C ASN A 112 -16.16 9.39 -2.92
N LEU A 113 -16.63 8.69 -3.95
CA LEU A 113 -16.53 7.23 -4.01
C LEU A 113 -15.09 6.75 -4.07
N PHE A 114 -14.22 7.45 -4.81
CA PHE A 114 -12.79 7.20 -4.85
C PHE A 114 -12.14 7.34 -3.46
N ILE A 115 -12.44 8.44 -2.76
CA ILE A 115 -11.88 8.68 -1.42
C ILE A 115 -12.41 7.64 -0.43
N ASN A 116 -13.72 7.35 -0.43
CA ASN A 116 -14.33 6.34 0.43
C ASN A 116 -13.69 4.96 0.24
N THR A 117 -13.26 4.65 -0.99
CA THR A 117 -12.60 3.38 -1.31
C THR A 117 -11.15 3.34 -0.84
N LEU A 118 -10.39 4.41 -1.06
CA LEU A 118 -8.94 4.39 -0.83
C LEU A 118 -8.52 4.77 0.59
N LEU A 119 -9.30 5.61 1.26
CA LEU A 119 -8.99 6.05 2.62
C LEU A 119 -8.86 4.87 3.60
N PRO A 120 -9.83 3.91 3.66
CA PRO A 120 -9.67 2.73 4.51
C PRO A 120 -8.45 1.88 4.17
N ILE A 121 -8.14 1.72 2.88
CA ILE A 121 -6.98 0.95 2.42
C ILE A 121 -5.68 1.59 2.90
N ALA A 122 -5.50 2.89 2.63
CA ALA A 122 -4.29 3.61 3.03
C ALA A 122 -4.12 3.62 4.56
N PHE A 123 -5.22 3.80 5.29
CA PHE A 123 -5.23 3.76 6.75
C PHE A 123 -4.79 2.40 7.29
N ILE A 124 -5.38 1.31 6.81
CA ILE A 124 -5.03 -0.05 7.27
C ILE A 124 -3.57 -0.40 6.93
N GLU A 125 -3.09 -0.04 5.75
CA GLU A 125 -1.69 -0.30 5.39
C GLU A 125 -0.71 0.53 6.25
N ASN A 126 -1.06 1.76 6.62
CA ASN A 126 -0.30 2.55 7.59
C ASN A 126 -0.35 1.96 9.00
N LEU A 127 -1.50 1.41 9.46
CA LEU A 127 -1.59 0.72 10.74
C LEU A 127 -0.61 -0.46 10.84
N LYS A 128 -0.45 -1.23 9.78
CA LYS A 128 0.52 -2.34 9.72
C LYS A 128 1.97 -1.84 9.85
N ILE A 129 2.26 -0.67 9.31
CA ILE A 129 3.59 -0.03 9.45
C ILE A 129 3.80 0.45 10.89
N LEU A 130 2.77 1.03 11.51
CA LEU A 130 2.85 1.47 12.90
C LEU A 130 3.00 0.31 13.88
N ASP A 131 2.40 -0.84 13.60
CA ASP A 131 2.59 -2.06 14.38
C ASP A 131 4.04 -2.54 14.32
N ASP A 132 4.62 -2.64 13.11
CA ASP A 132 6.04 -2.93 12.96
C ASP A 132 6.91 -1.92 13.74
N ARG A 133 6.61 -0.62 13.60
CA ARG A 133 7.34 0.45 14.28
C ARG A 133 7.24 0.34 15.79
N LYS A 134 6.03 0.16 16.32
CA LYS A 134 5.80 -0.02 17.75
C LYS A 134 6.58 -1.21 18.30
N ARG A 135 6.54 -2.34 17.61
CA ARG A 135 7.28 -3.54 18.00
C ARG A 135 8.79 -3.30 18.06
N ILE A 136 9.35 -2.53 17.13
CA ILE A 136 10.78 -2.13 17.16
C ILE A 136 11.06 -1.25 18.37
N LEU A 137 10.24 -0.23 18.61
CA LEU A 137 10.41 0.70 19.72
C LEU A 137 10.28 0.01 21.07
N ASP A 138 9.29 -0.87 21.25
CA ASP A 138 9.08 -1.64 22.48
C ASP A 138 10.30 -2.53 22.77
N TRP A 139 10.83 -3.21 21.75
CA TRP A 139 12.03 -4.03 21.89
C TRP A 139 13.28 -3.19 22.21
N TRP A 140 13.46 -2.09 21.49
CA TRP A 140 14.63 -1.23 21.67
C TRP A 140 14.63 -0.55 23.05
N SER A 141 13.48 -0.15 23.57
CA SER A 141 13.35 0.42 24.91
C SER A 141 13.75 -0.56 26.03
N GLN A 142 13.46 -1.86 25.85
CA GLN A 142 13.83 -2.91 26.79
C GLN A 142 15.33 -3.23 26.77
N SER A 143 16.04 -2.85 25.71
CA SER A 143 17.47 -3.05 25.54
C SER A 143 18.34 -1.95 26.17
N ASN A 144 17.77 -1.04 26.97
CA ASN A 144 18.44 0.15 27.52
C ASN A 144 19.09 1.05 26.46
N GLY A 145 18.62 1.00 25.22
CA GLY A 145 19.17 1.79 24.11
C GLY A 145 20.51 1.30 23.59
N GLU A 146 20.99 0.16 24.04
CA GLU A 146 22.20 -0.46 23.49
C GLU A 146 21.97 -0.82 22.02
N THR A 147 22.90 -0.39 21.17
CA THR A 147 22.92 -0.75 19.76
C THR A 147 23.47 -2.18 19.67
N TYR A 148 22.59 -3.15 19.68
CA TYR A 148 23.01 -4.52 19.41
C TYR A 148 23.52 -4.62 17.98
N GLN A 149 24.69 -5.26 17.81
CA GLN A 149 25.15 -5.65 16.49
C GLN A 149 24.06 -6.49 15.83
N ARG A 150 23.89 -6.35 14.53
CA ARG A 150 22.80 -7.00 13.78
C ARG A 150 22.69 -8.50 14.05
N GLU A 151 23.82 -9.19 14.26
CA GLU A 151 23.88 -10.63 14.58
C GLU A 151 23.15 -11.04 15.86
N PHE A 152 22.89 -10.10 16.77
CA PHE A 152 22.12 -10.35 18.01
C PHE A 152 20.64 -9.97 17.91
N TRP A 153 20.19 -9.56 16.72
CA TRP A 153 18.80 -9.23 16.52
C TRP A 153 17.91 -10.48 16.59
N PRO A 154 16.72 -10.39 17.17
CA PRO A 154 15.76 -11.49 17.12
C PRO A 154 15.28 -11.69 15.67
N SER A 155 14.91 -12.92 15.29
CA SER A 155 14.52 -13.30 13.92
C SER A 155 13.42 -12.41 13.35
N TRP A 156 12.46 -12.00 14.18
CA TRP A 156 11.37 -11.12 13.72
C TRP A 156 11.89 -9.73 13.29
N LEU A 157 12.95 -9.21 13.92
CA LEU A 157 13.53 -7.90 13.56
C LEU A 157 14.29 -7.98 12.24
N TYR A 158 14.94 -9.12 11.96
CA TYR A 158 15.48 -9.41 10.62
C TYR A 158 14.35 -9.36 9.57
N ASN A 159 13.24 -10.06 9.81
CA ASN A 159 12.10 -10.08 8.87
C ASN A 159 11.55 -8.67 8.62
N VAL A 160 11.47 -7.83 9.66
CA VAL A 160 11.06 -6.43 9.50
C VAL A 160 12.11 -5.66 8.71
N SER A 161 13.41 -5.80 9.02
CA SER A 161 14.45 -5.08 8.29
C SER A 161 14.48 -5.44 6.81
N ASP A 162 14.30 -6.72 6.47
CA ASP A 162 14.20 -7.19 5.09
C ASP A 162 12.95 -6.66 4.37
N LYS A 163 11.81 -6.60 5.08
CA LYS A 163 10.58 -6.00 4.56
C LYS A 163 10.79 -4.55 4.12
N TYR A 164 11.67 -3.81 4.82
CA TYR A 164 11.98 -2.40 4.53
C TYR A 164 13.33 -2.20 3.83
N ASP A 165 13.88 -3.24 3.20
CA ASP A 165 15.12 -3.23 2.42
C ASP A 165 16.28 -2.57 3.21
N TYR A 166 16.44 -2.96 4.50
CA TYR A 166 17.44 -2.41 5.39
C TYR A 166 18.45 -3.47 5.85
N GLU A 167 19.71 -3.29 5.48
CA GLU A 167 20.82 -4.21 5.81
C GLU A 167 21.74 -3.69 6.93
N GLY A 168 21.54 -2.45 7.40
CA GLY A 168 22.33 -1.86 8.48
C GLY A 168 22.01 -2.45 9.86
N SER A 169 22.70 -1.94 10.88
CA SER A 169 22.50 -2.32 12.29
C SER A 169 21.94 -1.19 13.16
N ASN A 170 21.79 0.02 12.60
CA ASN A 170 21.30 1.18 13.33
C ASN A 170 19.76 1.18 13.39
N ILE A 171 19.21 1.00 14.58
CA ILE A 171 17.76 0.99 14.81
C ILE A 171 17.10 2.31 14.44
N GLY A 172 17.78 3.44 14.68
CA GLY A 172 17.26 4.77 14.29
C GLY A 172 17.08 4.90 12.79
N GLU A 173 18.01 4.38 11.98
CA GLU A 173 17.88 4.35 10.52
C GLU A 173 16.76 3.41 10.06
N LEU A 174 16.62 2.24 10.70
CA LEU A 174 15.48 1.36 10.44
C LEU A 174 14.15 2.07 10.74
N LEU A 175 14.04 2.76 11.86
CA LEU A 175 12.86 3.52 12.26
C LEU A 175 12.54 4.69 11.31
N MET A 176 13.55 5.25 10.61
CA MET A 176 13.28 6.22 9.53
C MET A 176 12.61 5.59 8.32
N ARG A 177 12.80 4.28 8.10
CA ARG A 177 12.11 3.53 7.02
C ARG A 177 10.75 2.98 7.47
N VAL A 178 10.62 2.61 8.74
CA VAL A 178 9.40 2.03 9.30
C VAL A 178 8.52 3.12 9.89
N ASP A 179 7.86 3.88 9.01
CA ASP A 179 6.93 4.94 9.43
C ASP A 179 5.87 5.23 8.36
N ILE A 180 4.78 5.86 8.76
CA ILE A 180 3.63 6.14 7.89
C ILE A 180 3.96 7.14 6.77
N VAL A 181 3.19 7.06 5.69
CA VAL A 181 3.04 8.17 4.73
C VAL A 181 1.70 8.82 5.03
N PRO A 182 1.64 10.16 5.28
CA PRO A 182 0.40 10.83 5.64
C PRO A 182 -0.76 10.48 4.70
N LEU A 183 -1.95 10.24 5.26
CA LEU A 183 -3.13 9.85 4.47
C LEU A 183 -3.48 10.90 3.42
N SER A 184 -3.36 12.18 3.75
CA SER A 184 -3.60 13.27 2.79
C SER A 184 -2.66 13.16 1.58
N LEU A 185 -1.41 12.78 1.80
CA LEU A 185 -0.40 12.62 0.75
C LEU A 185 -0.68 11.39 -0.11
N ALA A 186 -0.93 10.25 0.52
CA ALA A 186 -1.24 9.00 -0.19
C ALA A 186 -2.48 9.15 -1.08
N LEU A 187 -3.54 9.79 -0.58
CA LEU A 187 -4.76 10.06 -1.35
C LEU A 187 -4.53 11.05 -2.49
N ALA A 188 -3.76 12.12 -2.27
CA ALA A 188 -3.46 13.10 -3.31
C ALA A 188 -2.65 12.47 -4.45
N GLN A 189 -1.62 11.70 -4.14
CA GLN A 189 -0.83 11.01 -5.16
C GLN A 189 -1.68 9.96 -5.91
N ALA A 190 -2.50 9.17 -5.22
CA ALA A 190 -3.42 8.25 -5.86
C ALA A 190 -4.39 8.97 -6.81
N ALA A 191 -4.92 10.13 -6.42
CA ALA A 191 -5.82 10.93 -7.24
C ALA A 191 -5.14 11.44 -8.52
N ILE A 192 -3.90 11.94 -8.41
CA ILE A 192 -3.11 12.43 -9.55
C ILE A 192 -2.78 11.28 -10.51
N GLU A 193 -2.15 10.21 -9.99
CA GLU A 193 -1.62 9.11 -10.80
C GLU A 193 -2.71 8.28 -11.48
N SER A 194 -3.87 8.15 -10.83
CA SER A 194 -5.01 7.39 -11.38
C SER A 194 -6.05 8.23 -12.09
N GLY A 195 -5.90 9.56 -12.12
CA GLY A 195 -6.92 10.46 -12.64
C GLY A 195 -8.25 10.32 -11.90
N TRP A 196 -8.22 10.23 -10.57
CA TRP A 196 -9.41 10.00 -9.74
C TRP A 196 -10.16 8.70 -10.11
N GLY A 197 -9.43 7.65 -10.40
CA GLY A 197 -9.99 6.34 -10.70
C GLY A 197 -10.28 6.08 -12.19
N THR A 198 -10.03 7.04 -13.08
CA THR A 198 -10.36 6.90 -14.51
C THR A 198 -9.24 6.31 -15.35
N SER A 199 -8.02 6.18 -14.83
CA SER A 199 -6.89 5.64 -15.54
C SER A 199 -7.12 4.20 -16.01
N ARG A 200 -6.71 3.90 -17.26
CA ARG A 200 -6.69 2.55 -17.80
C ARG A 200 -5.86 1.59 -16.95
N TYR A 201 -4.70 2.05 -16.46
CA TYR A 201 -3.80 1.22 -15.67
C TYR A 201 -4.40 0.81 -14.33
N LEU A 202 -5.21 1.68 -13.72
CA LEU A 202 -5.96 1.33 -12.52
C LEU A 202 -7.04 0.30 -12.82
N ARG A 203 -7.82 0.49 -13.88
CA ARG A 203 -8.93 -0.41 -14.25
C ARG A 203 -8.47 -1.80 -14.68
N GLU A 204 -7.34 -1.90 -15.40
CA GLU A 204 -6.84 -3.16 -15.95
C GLU A 204 -5.81 -3.85 -15.04
N GLY A 205 -5.23 -3.12 -14.07
CA GLY A 205 -4.13 -3.65 -13.29
C GLY A 205 -4.03 -3.12 -11.87
N ASN A 206 -5.07 -2.51 -11.30
CA ASN A 206 -5.06 -1.96 -9.95
C ASN A 206 -3.88 -1.00 -9.65
N ALA A 207 -3.31 -0.36 -10.68
CA ALA A 207 -2.12 0.49 -10.60
C ALA A 207 -2.50 1.90 -10.14
N LEU A 208 -2.65 2.09 -8.83
CA LEU A 208 -3.07 3.36 -8.21
C LEU A 208 -2.01 4.46 -8.33
N TYR A 209 -0.74 4.12 -8.22
CA TYR A 209 0.36 5.07 -8.04
C TYR A 209 1.34 5.09 -9.21
N GLY A 210 0.96 4.53 -10.36
CA GLY A 210 1.75 4.61 -11.59
C GLY A 210 3.15 3.97 -11.52
N GLN A 211 3.39 3.04 -10.60
CA GLN A 211 4.69 2.40 -10.43
C GLN A 211 5.08 1.58 -11.66
N TYR A 212 6.37 1.59 -11.99
CA TYR A 212 6.90 0.86 -13.14
C TYR A 212 7.52 -0.48 -12.76
N THR A 213 7.60 -1.36 -13.76
CA THR A 213 8.35 -2.62 -13.72
C THR A 213 9.04 -2.84 -15.07
N PHE A 214 10.18 -3.52 -15.05
CA PHE A 214 10.85 -3.99 -16.28
C PHE A 214 10.42 -5.42 -16.65
N ASP A 215 9.69 -6.10 -15.76
CA ASP A 215 9.11 -7.41 -16.05
C ASP A 215 7.79 -7.26 -16.80
N LYS A 216 7.79 -7.67 -18.07
CA LYS A 216 6.62 -7.66 -18.96
C LYS A 216 5.45 -8.47 -18.42
N SER A 217 5.71 -9.56 -17.70
CA SER A 217 4.67 -10.44 -17.14
C SER A 217 3.88 -9.74 -16.03
N LEU A 218 4.53 -8.81 -15.32
CA LEU A 218 3.99 -8.07 -14.18
C LEU A 218 3.45 -6.68 -14.55
N GLY A 219 3.39 -6.32 -15.83
CA GLY A 219 3.04 -4.96 -16.21
C GLY A 219 2.12 -4.82 -17.41
N LEU A 220 1.54 -3.62 -17.54
CA LEU A 220 0.78 -3.15 -18.68
C LEU A 220 1.67 -2.24 -19.53
N LYS A 221 1.69 -2.48 -20.85
CA LYS A 221 2.46 -1.65 -21.77
C LYS A 221 1.86 -0.24 -21.82
N PRO A 222 2.67 0.84 -21.63
CA PRO A 222 2.22 2.21 -21.89
C PRO A 222 1.85 2.41 -23.37
N GLN A 223 0.79 3.20 -23.64
CA GLN A 223 0.34 3.47 -25.01
C GLN A 223 1.36 4.31 -25.76
N ASP A 224 1.92 5.34 -25.10
CA ASP A 224 2.83 6.32 -25.69
C ASP A 224 4.30 6.04 -25.30
N ARG A 225 4.66 4.76 -25.15
CA ARG A 225 6.02 4.39 -24.79
C ARG A 225 6.97 4.68 -25.96
N ASP A 226 7.99 5.51 -25.69
CA ASP A 226 9.07 5.80 -26.62
C ASP A 226 9.71 4.50 -27.14
N LYS A 227 10.09 4.50 -28.43
CA LYS A 227 10.81 3.39 -29.03
C LYS A 227 12.13 3.18 -28.30
N GLY A 228 12.35 1.95 -27.81
CA GLY A 228 13.57 1.56 -27.11
C GLY A 228 13.52 1.64 -25.59
N LYS A 229 12.44 2.11 -25.00
CA LYS A 229 12.25 2.03 -23.54
C LYS A 229 11.46 0.78 -23.17
N ASP A 230 12.04 -0.12 -22.35
CA ASP A 230 11.44 -1.40 -21.93
C ASP A 230 10.91 -1.32 -20.49
N PHE A 231 9.98 -0.39 -20.24
CA PHE A 231 9.27 -0.33 -18.96
C PHE A 231 7.77 -0.56 -19.15
N TYR A 232 7.11 -1.05 -18.10
CA TYR A 232 5.67 -1.32 -18.02
C TYR A 232 5.11 -0.69 -16.77
N VAL A 233 3.84 -0.31 -16.76
CA VAL A 233 3.13 0.07 -15.55
C VAL A 233 2.77 -1.21 -14.79
N ARG A 234 3.24 -1.31 -13.54
CA ARG A 234 3.11 -2.52 -12.73
C ARG A 234 1.64 -2.82 -12.41
N LYS A 235 1.24 -4.08 -12.60
CA LYS A 235 -0.06 -4.61 -12.19
C LYS A 235 -0.01 -5.12 -10.75
N PHE A 236 -1.15 -5.06 -10.07
CA PHE A 236 -1.33 -5.57 -8.72
C PHE A 236 -2.57 -6.47 -8.65
N ILE A 237 -2.58 -7.41 -7.71
CA ILE A 237 -3.72 -8.31 -7.50
C ILE A 237 -4.93 -7.51 -7.04
N ASN A 238 -4.71 -6.52 -6.16
CA ASN A 238 -5.76 -5.67 -5.60
C ASN A 238 -5.22 -4.26 -5.26
N LEU A 239 -6.13 -3.37 -4.86
CA LEU A 239 -5.81 -1.98 -4.48
C LEU A 239 -4.92 -1.90 -3.24
N SER A 240 -5.07 -2.83 -2.28
CA SER A 240 -4.24 -2.89 -1.07
C SER A 240 -2.78 -3.21 -1.41
N ASP A 241 -2.54 -4.14 -2.35
CA ASP A 241 -1.18 -4.47 -2.80
C ASP A 241 -0.51 -3.30 -3.52
N SER A 242 -1.26 -2.55 -4.32
CA SER A 242 -0.78 -1.32 -4.96
C SER A 242 -0.40 -0.26 -3.92
N THR A 243 -1.26 -0.06 -2.92
CA THR A 243 -1.02 0.89 -1.84
C THR A 243 0.18 0.47 -1.00
N ARG A 244 0.27 -0.79 -0.61
CA ARG A 244 1.41 -1.34 0.15
C ARG A 244 2.73 -1.17 -0.60
N SER A 245 2.73 -1.45 -1.91
CA SER A 245 3.90 -1.26 -2.77
C SER A 245 4.34 0.20 -2.83
N TYR A 246 3.39 1.13 -2.95
CA TYR A 246 3.66 2.57 -2.91
C TYR A 246 4.26 3.01 -1.58
N LEU A 247 3.65 2.62 -0.44
CA LEU A 247 4.15 2.96 0.90
C LEU A 247 5.57 2.39 1.11
N LYS A 248 5.81 1.14 0.67
CA LYS A 248 7.15 0.55 0.70
C LYS A 248 8.13 1.38 -0.13
N ASN A 249 7.78 1.81 -1.34
CA ASN A 249 8.65 2.59 -2.22
C ASN A 249 9.06 3.92 -1.56
N ILE A 250 8.13 4.68 -0.98
CA ILE A 250 8.45 5.92 -0.25
C ILE A 250 9.36 5.62 0.95
N ASN A 251 9.13 4.51 1.62
CA ASN A 251 9.85 4.12 2.84
C ASN A 251 11.24 3.53 2.59
N THR A 252 11.54 3.02 1.39
CA THR A 252 12.79 2.30 1.14
C THR A 252 13.67 2.91 0.05
N HIS A 253 13.07 3.45 -1.03
CA HIS A 253 13.82 3.90 -2.19
C HIS A 253 14.71 5.12 -1.91
N ASN A 254 15.90 5.15 -2.49
CA ASN A 254 16.91 6.18 -2.23
C ASN A 254 16.49 7.59 -2.66
N ALA A 255 15.59 7.72 -3.64
CA ALA A 255 15.05 9.03 -4.04
C ALA A 255 14.32 9.76 -2.91
N TYR A 256 13.84 9.04 -1.87
CA TYR A 256 13.02 9.60 -0.78
C TYR A 256 13.74 9.66 0.57
N VAL A 257 15.07 9.62 0.58
CA VAL A 257 15.88 9.75 1.82
C VAL A 257 15.54 11.05 2.55
N LYS A 258 15.48 12.18 1.82
CA LYS A 258 15.13 13.49 2.41
C LYS A 258 13.72 13.51 3.00
N PHE A 259 12.76 12.86 2.37
CA PHE A 259 11.41 12.69 2.90
C PHE A 259 11.43 11.97 4.25
N ARG A 260 12.16 10.86 4.35
CA ARG A 260 12.28 10.08 5.59
C ARG A 260 13.02 10.84 6.69
N GLN A 261 14.06 11.59 6.35
CA GLN A 261 14.81 12.42 7.30
C GLN A 261 13.92 13.51 7.89
N GLU A 262 13.19 14.25 7.05
CA GLU A 262 12.27 15.28 7.54
C GLU A 262 11.15 14.70 8.40
N ARG A 263 10.56 13.57 7.96
CA ARG A 263 9.56 12.85 8.76
C ARG A 263 10.11 12.46 10.13
N GLY A 264 11.36 11.97 10.18
CA GLY A 264 12.05 11.66 11.44
C GLY A 264 12.26 12.91 12.31
N THR A 265 12.61 14.05 11.72
CA THR A 265 12.75 15.33 12.44
C THR A 265 11.42 15.77 13.04
N LEU A 266 10.34 15.75 12.26
CA LEU A 266 8.99 16.07 12.75
C LEU A 266 8.58 15.16 13.92
N ARG A 267 8.88 13.86 13.85
CA ARG A 267 8.64 12.91 14.95
C ARG A 267 9.41 13.26 16.21
N MET A 268 10.71 13.61 16.08
CA MET A 268 11.54 13.98 17.24
C MET A 268 11.06 15.27 17.91
N ASN A 269 10.50 16.19 17.13
CA ASN A 269 9.93 17.43 17.65
C ASN A 269 8.53 17.27 18.23
N GLY A 270 7.88 16.13 18.06
CA GLY A 270 6.46 15.94 18.42
C GLY A 270 5.48 16.61 17.47
N ASP A 271 5.94 16.99 16.26
CA ASP A 271 5.12 17.67 15.26
C ASP A 271 4.19 16.66 14.55
N THR A 272 3.03 17.15 14.13
CA THR A 272 2.09 16.35 13.32
C THR A 272 2.65 16.12 11.92
N LEU A 273 2.67 14.84 11.50
CA LEU A 273 3.04 14.49 10.13
C LEU A 273 1.88 14.84 9.19
N THR A 274 2.11 15.76 8.25
CA THR A 274 1.10 16.15 7.26
C THR A 274 1.60 15.97 5.84
N GLY A 275 0.66 15.69 4.91
CA GLY A 275 1.02 15.61 3.50
C GLY A 275 1.54 16.94 2.95
N LEU A 276 1.07 18.09 3.46
CA LEU A 276 1.58 19.39 3.04
C LEU A 276 3.04 19.60 3.45
N SER A 277 3.41 19.28 4.71
CA SER A 277 4.78 19.46 5.20
C SER A 277 5.79 18.56 4.46
N LEU A 278 5.38 17.34 4.13
CA LEU A 278 6.25 16.33 3.52
C LEU A 278 6.24 16.32 1.98
N SER A 279 5.21 16.89 1.33
CA SER A 279 5.09 16.89 -0.14
C SER A 279 6.27 17.49 -0.88
N ARG A 280 6.94 18.51 -0.29
CA ARG A 280 8.09 19.18 -0.90
C ARG A 280 9.30 18.27 -1.15
N PHE A 281 9.35 17.11 -0.51
CA PHE A 281 10.42 16.14 -0.67
C PHE A 281 10.08 15.02 -1.68
N LEU A 282 9.01 15.20 -2.45
CA LEU A 282 8.59 14.28 -3.52
C LEU A 282 8.90 14.82 -4.93
N ASP A 283 9.80 15.77 -5.05
CA ASP A 283 10.25 16.34 -6.33
C ASP A 283 10.83 15.27 -7.29
N ASN A 284 11.40 14.19 -6.74
CA ASN A 284 11.91 13.07 -7.50
C ASN A 284 10.85 12.01 -7.86
N TYR A 285 9.59 12.17 -7.44
CA TYR A 285 8.52 11.23 -7.77
C TYR A 285 8.07 11.33 -9.24
N SER A 286 8.15 12.53 -9.80
CA SER A 286 7.73 12.80 -11.17
C SER A 286 8.79 13.64 -11.91
N GLU A 287 8.91 13.45 -13.22
CA GLU A 287 9.74 14.29 -14.07
C GLU A 287 9.33 15.78 -14.02
N ARG A 288 8.07 16.07 -13.64
CA ARG A 288 7.52 17.42 -13.47
C ARG A 288 8.01 18.14 -12.22
N ARG A 289 8.70 17.44 -11.31
CA ARG A 289 9.36 17.99 -10.10
C ARG A 289 8.48 18.95 -9.28
N SER A 290 8.87 20.24 -9.22
CA SER A 290 8.14 21.26 -8.43
C SER A 290 6.69 21.48 -8.86
N ALA A 291 6.38 21.34 -10.14
CA ALA A 291 5.00 21.40 -10.63
C ALA A 291 4.17 20.23 -10.09
N TYR A 292 4.74 19.04 -9.99
CA TYR A 292 4.09 17.90 -9.37
C TYR A 292 3.80 18.12 -7.87
N VAL A 293 4.76 18.69 -7.14
CA VAL A 293 4.58 19.07 -5.72
C VAL A 293 3.47 20.11 -5.57
N ALA A 294 3.38 21.09 -6.47
CA ALA A 294 2.30 22.08 -6.46
C ALA A 294 0.93 21.42 -6.69
N ASP A 295 0.82 20.47 -7.61
CA ASP A 295 -0.42 19.72 -7.85
C ASP A 295 -0.84 18.92 -6.61
N ILE A 296 0.11 18.24 -5.94
CA ILE A 296 -0.16 17.52 -4.68
C ILE A 296 -0.76 18.46 -3.66
N LYS A 297 -0.12 19.62 -3.41
CA LYS A 297 -0.60 20.62 -2.44
C LYS A 297 -2.00 21.11 -2.80
N THR A 298 -2.21 21.46 -4.06
CA THR A 298 -3.52 21.91 -4.55
C THR A 298 -4.61 20.86 -4.29
N ILE A 299 -4.34 19.57 -4.54
CA ILE A 299 -5.31 18.52 -4.30
C ILE A 299 -5.59 18.33 -2.81
N ILE A 300 -4.56 18.37 -1.97
CA ILE A 300 -4.73 18.28 -0.51
C ILE A 300 -5.60 19.41 0.01
N GLU A 301 -5.34 20.64 -0.41
CA GLU A 301 -6.04 21.84 0.05
C GLU A 301 -7.48 21.91 -0.47
N THR A 302 -7.66 21.76 -1.80
CA THR A 302 -8.99 21.89 -2.43
C THR A 302 -9.98 20.80 -2.03
N ASN A 303 -9.48 19.61 -1.63
CA ASN A 303 -10.33 18.51 -1.17
C ASN A 303 -10.30 18.33 0.37
N ASN A 304 -9.67 19.29 1.11
CA ASN A 304 -9.58 19.25 2.56
C ASN A 304 -9.04 17.91 3.12
N PHE A 305 -7.98 17.37 2.50
CA PHE A 305 -7.40 16.07 2.89
C PHE A 305 -6.61 16.15 4.19
N MET A 306 -6.17 17.33 4.64
CA MET A 306 -5.47 17.47 5.91
C MET A 306 -6.25 16.97 7.13
N LYS A 307 -7.58 16.91 7.04
CA LYS A 307 -8.41 16.31 8.08
C LYS A 307 -8.10 14.84 8.36
N PHE A 308 -7.56 14.12 7.37
CA PHE A 308 -7.20 12.70 7.50
C PHE A 308 -5.89 12.48 8.25
N ASP A 309 -4.94 13.41 8.18
CA ASP A 309 -3.66 13.29 8.89
C ASP A 309 -3.85 13.35 10.42
N LYS A 310 -4.91 14.01 10.89
CA LYS A 310 -5.28 14.05 12.32
C LYS A 310 -5.76 12.69 12.83
N VAL A 311 -6.34 11.86 11.97
CA VAL A 311 -6.80 10.52 12.34
C VAL A 311 -5.61 9.62 12.69
N GLU A 312 -4.50 9.74 11.97
CA GLU A 312 -3.26 8.99 12.25
C GLU A 312 -2.57 9.46 13.53
N GLY A 313 -2.57 10.76 13.83
CA GLY A 313 -1.97 11.32 15.04
C GLY A 313 -2.61 10.86 16.37
N LEU A 314 -3.76 10.19 16.31
CA LEU A 314 -4.43 9.63 17.48
C LEU A 314 -4.09 8.15 17.76
N ILE A 315 -3.21 7.55 16.93
CA ILE A 315 -2.78 6.14 17.04
C ILE A 315 -1.38 6.03 17.66
N ASN A 316 -0.73 7.16 17.87
CA ASN A 316 0.62 7.28 18.46
C ASN A 316 0.57 7.37 19.97
#